data_2ca3c9caa8a8c18de60181973a1b139a
#
_entry.id   2ca3c9caa8a8c18de60181973a1b139a
#
_cell.length_a   1.000
_cell.length_b   1.000
_cell.length_c   1.000
_cell.angle_alpha   90.00
_cell.angle_beta   90.00
_cell.angle_gamma   90.00
#
_symmetry.space_group_name_H-M   'P 1'
#
loop_
_entity.id
_entity.type
_entity.pdbx_description
1 polymer ?
#
loop_
_entity_poly.entity_id
_entity_poly.type
_entity_poly.pdbx_seq_one_letter_code
_entity_poly.pdbx_strand_id
1 'polypeptide(L)' 'MDYEIRFVYGHVEVYDQAGRFRFSADSEREALEELEQDSAA' A
#
# COMPACT_ATOMS: atom_id res chain seq x y z
N MET A 1 9.66 4.45 -5.46
CA MET A 1 8.24 4.53 -5.15
C MET A 1 8.01 5.28 -3.88
N ASP A 2 6.99 6.09 -3.84
CA ASP A 2 6.80 7.01 -2.75
C ASP A 2 5.76 6.54 -1.75
N TYR A 3 5.78 5.22 -1.50
CA TYR A 3 4.83 4.62 -0.59
C TYR A 3 5.55 3.75 0.41
N GLU A 4 4.95 3.59 1.58
CA GLU A 4 5.46 2.73 2.62
C GLU A 4 4.43 1.65 2.89
N ILE A 5 4.87 0.39 2.90
CA ILE A 5 4.00 -0.73 3.21
C ILE A 5 4.35 -1.22 4.61
N ARG A 6 3.37 -1.25 5.49
CA ARG A 6 3.55 -1.68 6.87
C ARG A 6 2.81 -2.98 7.10
N PHE A 7 3.53 -3.94 7.66
CA PHE A 7 2.94 -5.23 8.01
C PHE A 7 2.32 -5.14 9.38
N VAL A 8 1.01 -5.31 9.42
CA VAL A 8 0.29 -5.34 10.69
C VAL A 8 -0.38 -6.69 10.83
N TYR A 9 -0.85 -6.97 12.02
CA TYR A 9 -1.41 -8.28 12.30
C TYR A 9 -2.60 -8.57 11.38
N GLY A 10 -2.44 -9.56 10.50
CA GLY A 10 -3.51 -10.02 9.65
C GLY A 10 -3.63 -9.34 8.29
N HIS A 11 -2.87 -8.25 8.04
CA HIS A 11 -2.95 -7.56 6.75
C HIS A 11 -1.78 -6.61 6.60
N VAL A 12 -1.78 -5.86 5.49
CA VAL A 12 -0.78 -4.81 5.28
C VAL A 12 -1.51 -3.48 5.11
N GLU A 13 -0.82 -2.42 5.48
CA GLU A 13 -1.32 -1.06 5.32
C GLU A 13 -0.35 -0.26 4.46
N VAL A 14 -0.90 0.55 3.57
CA VAL A 14 -0.08 1.35 2.66
C VAL A 14 -0.23 2.83 3.03
N TYR A 15 0.91 3.49 3.19
CA TYR A 15 0.97 4.91 3.54
C TYR A 15 1.72 5.64 2.44
N ASP A 16 1.38 6.91 2.24
CA ASP A 16 2.07 7.70 1.24
C ASP A 16 3.35 8.32 1.83
N GLN A 17 4.05 9.07 1.00
CA GLN A 17 5.31 9.69 1.37
C GLN A 17 5.15 10.67 2.53
N ALA A 18 3.98 11.25 2.66
CA ALA A 18 3.70 12.19 3.76
C ALA A 18 3.29 11.47 5.04
N GLY A 19 3.20 10.14 5.01
CA GLY A 19 2.84 9.37 6.19
C GLY A 19 1.34 9.21 6.38
N ARG A 20 0.55 9.53 5.36
CA ARG A 20 -0.90 9.41 5.45
C ARG A 20 -1.36 8.04 4.96
N PHE A 21 -2.32 7.49 5.65
CA PHE A 21 -2.90 6.20 5.27
C PHE A 21 -3.59 6.29 3.92
N ARG A 22 -3.33 5.30 3.06
CA ARG A 22 -3.94 5.25 1.73
C ARG A 22 -4.97 4.14 1.63
N PHE A 23 -4.55 2.91 1.89
CA PHE A 23 -5.47 1.78 1.84
C PHE A 23 -4.82 0.58 2.53
N SER A 24 -5.61 -0.45 2.74
CA SER A 24 -5.10 -1.71 3.28
C SER A 24 -5.36 -2.83 2.28
N ALA A 25 -4.60 -3.91 2.43
CA ALA A 25 -4.72 -5.07 1.56
C ALA A 25 -4.45 -6.32 2.37
N ASP A 26 -4.83 -7.47 1.83
CA ASP A 26 -4.63 -8.73 2.53
C ASP A 26 -3.19 -9.20 2.50
N SER A 27 -2.42 -8.78 1.50
CA SER A 27 -1.03 -9.17 1.37
C SER A 27 -0.25 -8.06 0.67
N GLU A 28 1.07 -8.15 0.79
CA GLU A 28 1.95 -7.20 0.10
C GLU A 28 1.74 -7.24 -1.40
N ARG A 29 1.54 -8.42 -1.95
CA ARG A 29 1.33 -8.59 -3.37
C ARG A 29 0.11 -7.81 -3.84
N GLU A 30 -0.99 -7.91 -3.10
CA GLU A 30 -2.19 -7.17 -3.44
C GLU A 30 -1.97 -5.67 -3.33
N ALA A 31 -1.22 -5.26 -2.32
CA ALA A 31 -0.91 -3.85 -2.14
C ALA A 31 -0.11 -3.32 -3.33
N LEU A 32 0.87 -4.08 -3.78
CA LEU A 32 1.69 -3.66 -4.92
C LEU A 32 0.87 -3.59 -6.21
N GLU A 33 -0.06 -4.52 -6.38
CA GLU A 33 -0.94 -4.49 -7.56
C GLU A 33 -1.82 -3.25 -7.56
N GLU A 34 -2.34 -2.89 -6.41
CA GLU A 34 -3.14 -1.68 -6.30
C GLU A 34 -2.33 -0.43 -6.58
N LEU A 35 -1.13 -0.38 -6.07
CA LEU A 35 -0.25 0.76 -6.31
C LEU A 35 0.09 0.88 -7.79
N GLU A 36 0.29 -0.25 -8.46
CA GLU A 36 0.60 -0.26 -9.87
C GLU A 36 -0.56 0.28 -10.70
N GLN A 37 -1.77 -0.12 -10.36
CA GLN A 37 -2.96 0.37 -11.05
C GLN A 37 -3.14 1.87 -10.83
N ASP A 38 -2.89 2.32 -9.63
CA ASP A 38 -3.02 3.73 -9.30
C ASP A 38 -2.00 4.55 -10.10
N SER A 39 -0.80 4.01 -10.25
CA SER A 39 0.27 4.72 -10.97
C SER A 39 0.05 4.72 -12.47
N ALA A 40 -0.72 3.79 -12.99
CA ALA A 40 -0.96 3.67 -14.42
C ALA A 40 -2.00 4.68 -14.94
N ALA A 41 -2.64 5.38 -14.07
CA ALA A 41 -3.71 6.32 -14.46
C ALA A 41 -3.19 7.51 -15.27
#